data_36e7ed56d4120de4891522d71079e06a
#
_entry.id   36e7ed56d4120de4891522d71079e06a
#
_cell.length_a   1.000
_cell.length_b   1.000
_cell.length_c   1.000
_cell.angle_alpha   90.00
_cell.angle_beta   90.00
_cell.angle_gamma   90.00
#
_symmetry.space_group_name_H-M   'P 1'
#
loop_
_entity.id
_entity.type
_entity.pdbx_description
1 polymer ?
#
loop_
_entity_poly.entity_id
_entity_poly.type
_entity_poly.pdbx_seq_one_letter_code
_entity_poly.pdbx_strand_id
1 'polypeptide(L)'
;MEAKKANDYKFDISHLNLHYVDFHALKDVNMKIEANKITAFIGPSGCGKSTFLKTLNRMNDLVENCKIDGNVLLDGKDIFKEMDEITLRHRVGMVFQQPNPFPKSVYDNVAYGPRIAGIKKKSQLDEIVERSLRQAAIWDELKDRLNKSALGLSGGQQQRLCIARTLAVEPEVILMDEPTSALDPISTSKIEDLAMELKKDYTIVMVTH
;
A
#
# COMPACT_ATOMS: atom_id res chain seq x y z
N MET A 1 -16.14 2.60 -28.95
CA MET A 1 -15.59 2.29 -27.62
C MET A 1 -15.08 0.86 -27.69
N GLU A 2 -13.76 0.68 -27.80
CA GLU A 2 -13.17 -0.66 -27.75
C GLU A 2 -13.40 -1.27 -26.37
N ALA A 3 -13.91 -2.49 -26.32
CA ALA A 3 -14.05 -3.24 -25.09
C ALA A 3 -12.63 -3.51 -24.53
N LYS A 4 -12.29 -2.91 -23.39
CA LYS A 4 -11.04 -3.19 -22.69
C LYS A 4 -10.92 -4.69 -22.43
N LYS A 5 -9.76 -5.29 -22.80
CA LYS A 5 -9.48 -6.72 -22.57
C LYS A 5 -9.42 -7.00 -21.06
N ALA A 6 -9.67 -8.24 -20.64
CA ALA A 6 -9.65 -8.66 -19.23
C ALA A 6 -8.33 -8.31 -18.49
N ASN A 7 -7.24 -8.08 -19.20
CA ASN A 7 -5.92 -7.70 -18.67
C ASN A 7 -5.75 -6.20 -18.35
N ASP A 8 -6.75 -5.35 -18.62
CA ASP A 8 -6.64 -3.90 -18.35
C ASP A 8 -7.02 -3.55 -16.90
N TYR A 9 -7.62 -4.47 -16.16
CA TYR A 9 -8.05 -4.28 -14.78
C TYR A 9 -7.20 -5.09 -13.83
N LYS A 10 -6.65 -4.40 -12.81
CA LYS A 10 -5.86 -5.02 -11.74
C LYS A 10 -6.75 -5.70 -10.72
N PHE A 11 -7.85 -5.03 -10.33
CA PHE A 11 -8.90 -5.63 -9.51
C PHE A 11 -10.23 -5.62 -10.24
N ASP A 12 -11.01 -6.70 -10.08
CA ASP A 12 -12.41 -6.79 -10.44
C ASP A 12 -13.21 -7.20 -9.20
N ILE A 13 -14.06 -6.30 -8.72
CA ILE A 13 -14.83 -6.47 -7.49
C ILE A 13 -16.30 -6.57 -7.85
N SER A 14 -17.00 -7.60 -7.34
CA SER A 14 -18.41 -7.79 -7.57
C SER A 14 -19.15 -8.26 -6.31
N HIS A 15 -20.27 -7.60 -6.04
CA HIS A 15 -21.17 -7.90 -4.92
C HIS A 15 -20.48 -7.93 -3.56
N LEU A 16 -19.44 -7.10 -3.37
CA LEU A 16 -18.68 -7.08 -2.12
C LEU A 16 -19.51 -6.49 -1.00
N ASN A 17 -19.72 -7.28 0.03
CA ASN A 17 -20.36 -6.91 1.28
C ASN A 17 -19.37 -7.16 2.44
N LEU A 18 -19.34 -6.26 3.42
CA LEU A 18 -18.54 -6.44 4.62
C LEU A 18 -19.30 -6.00 5.86
N HIS A 19 -19.29 -6.84 6.86
CA HIS A 19 -19.90 -6.60 8.15
C HIS A 19 -18.86 -6.69 9.27
N TYR A 20 -18.88 -5.72 10.18
CA TYR A 20 -18.22 -5.78 11.47
C TYR A 20 -19.29 -6.08 12.52
N VAL A 21 -19.32 -7.31 13.06
CA VAL A 21 -20.42 -7.77 13.93
C VAL A 21 -21.75 -7.54 13.22
N ASP A 22 -22.58 -6.60 13.69
CA ASP A 22 -23.89 -6.25 13.12
C ASP A 22 -23.86 -5.01 12.21
N PHE A 23 -22.71 -4.33 12.10
CA PHE A 23 -22.58 -3.14 11.28
C PHE A 23 -22.22 -3.48 9.85
N HIS A 24 -23.14 -3.21 8.88
CA HIS A 24 -22.93 -3.40 7.46
C HIS A 24 -22.11 -2.24 6.87
N ALA A 25 -20.78 -2.40 6.84
CA ALA A 25 -19.83 -1.36 6.47
C ALA A 25 -19.68 -1.16 4.96
N LEU A 26 -19.70 -2.24 4.17
CA LEU A 26 -19.68 -2.19 2.71
C LEU A 26 -20.94 -2.89 2.16
N LYS A 27 -21.65 -2.24 1.25
CA LYS A 27 -22.96 -2.69 0.75
C LYS A 27 -22.91 -2.84 -0.77
N ASP A 28 -22.90 -4.09 -1.26
CA ASP A 28 -22.96 -4.45 -2.67
C ASP A 28 -22.00 -3.62 -3.56
N VAL A 29 -20.73 -3.54 -3.16
CA VAL A 29 -19.74 -2.76 -3.90
C VAL A 29 -19.34 -3.51 -5.17
N ASN A 30 -19.49 -2.82 -6.30
CA ASN A 30 -19.16 -3.32 -7.63
C ASN A 30 -18.26 -2.32 -8.32
N MET A 31 -17.00 -2.70 -8.66
CA MET A 31 -16.08 -1.80 -9.35
C MET A 31 -14.89 -2.53 -9.95
N LYS A 32 -14.21 -1.84 -10.88
CA LYS A 32 -12.98 -2.29 -11.50
C LYS A 32 -11.89 -1.25 -11.30
N ILE A 33 -10.70 -1.70 -10.92
CA ILE A 33 -9.50 -0.87 -10.72
C ILE A 33 -8.55 -1.14 -11.87
N GLU A 34 -8.20 -0.11 -12.63
CA GLU A 34 -7.31 -0.24 -13.78
C GLU A 34 -5.85 -0.44 -13.34
N ALA A 35 -5.10 -1.25 -14.09
CA ALA A 35 -3.67 -1.46 -13.86
C ALA A 35 -2.86 -0.18 -14.18
N ASN A 36 -1.77 0.04 -13.45
CA ASN A 36 -0.82 1.14 -13.64
C ASN A 36 -1.48 2.53 -13.69
N LYS A 37 -2.50 2.73 -12.85
CA LYS A 37 -3.18 4.01 -12.67
C LYS A 37 -3.36 4.32 -11.19
N ILE A 38 -3.69 5.58 -10.90
CA ILE A 38 -4.15 5.99 -9.58
C ILE A 38 -5.67 5.95 -9.58
N THR A 39 -6.23 5.17 -8.65
CA THR A 39 -7.65 5.20 -8.30
C THR A 39 -7.77 5.86 -6.92
N ALA A 40 -8.43 7.00 -6.84
CA ALA A 40 -8.61 7.76 -5.61
C ALA A 40 -10.07 7.67 -5.13
N PHE A 41 -10.25 7.32 -3.86
CA PHE A 41 -11.54 7.34 -3.18
C PHE A 41 -11.67 8.61 -2.34
N ILE A 42 -12.68 9.41 -2.67
CA ILE A 42 -13.00 10.67 -1.99
C ILE A 42 -14.41 10.57 -1.41
N GLY A 43 -14.60 11.07 -0.21
CA GLY A 43 -15.90 11.08 0.45
C GLY A 43 -15.78 11.34 1.96
N PRO A 44 -16.90 11.48 2.67
CA PRO A 44 -16.92 11.80 4.09
C PRO A 44 -16.26 10.70 4.92
N SER A 45 -15.78 11.07 6.11
CA SER A 45 -15.27 10.10 7.09
C SER A 45 -16.36 9.09 7.48
N GLY A 46 -15.95 7.84 7.67
CA GLY A 46 -16.85 6.76 8.08
C GLY A 46 -17.69 6.13 6.95
N CYS A 47 -17.59 6.57 5.70
CA CYS A 47 -18.36 5.97 4.59
C CYS A 47 -17.76 4.64 4.05
N GLY A 48 -16.74 4.06 4.69
CA GLY A 48 -16.20 2.74 4.34
C GLY A 48 -14.97 2.73 3.43
N LYS A 49 -14.38 3.88 3.05
CA LYS A 49 -13.21 3.95 2.15
C LYS A 49 -12.03 3.11 2.63
N SER A 50 -11.59 3.34 3.87
CA SER A 50 -10.48 2.59 4.47
C SER A 50 -10.82 1.10 4.69
N THR A 51 -12.08 0.79 4.98
CA THR A 51 -12.57 -0.60 5.06
C THR A 51 -12.44 -1.28 3.70
N PHE A 52 -12.90 -0.62 2.63
CA PHE A 52 -12.75 -1.13 1.28
C PHE A 52 -11.27 -1.31 0.91
N LEU A 53 -10.43 -0.31 1.16
CA LEU A 53 -9.01 -0.37 0.87
C LEU A 53 -8.34 -1.58 1.56
N LYS A 54 -8.61 -1.77 2.85
CA LYS A 54 -8.09 -2.89 3.68
C LYS A 54 -8.63 -4.26 3.24
N THR A 55 -9.75 -4.32 2.54
CA THR A 55 -10.26 -5.56 1.97
C THR A 55 -9.36 -6.06 0.82
N LEU A 56 -8.78 -5.16 0.02
CA LEU A 56 -7.97 -5.52 -1.14
C LEU A 56 -6.69 -6.29 -0.80
N ASN A 57 -6.19 -6.20 0.43
CA ASN A 57 -5.05 -6.98 0.92
C ASN A 57 -5.37 -7.86 2.13
N ARG A 58 -6.66 -8.09 2.40
CA ARG A 58 -7.15 -8.94 3.48
C ARG A 58 -6.70 -8.50 4.88
N MET A 59 -6.44 -7.19 5.09
CA MET A 59 -6.16 -6.66 6.43
C MET A 59 -7.38 -6.71 7.35
N ASN A 60 -8.59 -6.76 6.79
CA ASN A 60 -9.82 -6.90 7.58
C ASN A 60 -9.97 -8.31 8.20
N ASP A 61 -9.25 -9.32 7.72
CA ASP A 61 -9.21 -10.66 8.33
C ASP A 61 -8.62 -10.63 9.75
N LEU A 62 -7.89 -9.58 10.10
CA LEU A 62 -7.32 -9.37 11.43
C LEU A 62 -8.33 -8.78 12.43
N VAL A 63 -9.50 -8.38 11.95
CA VAL A 63 -10.56 -7.80 12.79
C VAL A 63 -11.52 -8.89 13.21
N GLU A 64 -11.68 -9.07 14.52
CA GLU A 64 -12.60 -10.07 15.07
C GLU A 64 -14.04 -9.83 14.58
N ASN A 65 -14.73 -10.92 14.27
CA ASN A 65 -16.12 -10.91 13.78
C ASN A 65 -16.33 -10.07 12.50
N CYS A 66 -15.29 -9.92 11.67
CA CYS A 66 -15.43 -9.39 10.32
C CYS A 66 -15.93 -10.50 9.38
N LYS A 67 -17.03 -10.24 8.67
CA LYS A 67 -17.60 -11.15 7.65
C LYS A 67 -17.56 -10.45 6.31
N ILE A 68 -17.01 -11.14 5.31
CA ILE A 68 -16.87 -10.62 3.95
C ILE A 68 -17.51 -11.60 2.99
N ASP A 69 -18.40 -11.09 2.13
CA ASP A 69 -19.08 -11.83 1.07
C ASP A 69 -18.87 -11.12 -0.27
N GLY A 70 -19.00 -11.84 -1.37
CA GLY A 70 -18.79 -11.35 -2.73
C GLY A 70 -17.48 -11.84 -3.32
N ASN A 71 -17.04 -11.23 -4.42
CA ASN A 71 -15.80 -11.62 -5.10
C ASN A 71 -14.87 -10.41 -5.23
N VAL A 72 -13.60 -10.64 -4.95
CA VAL A 72 -12.51 -9.67 -5.20
C VAL A 72 -11.42 -10.42 -5.97
N LEU A 73 -11.29 -10.11 -7.23
CA LEU A 73 -10.31 -10.74 -8.11
C LEU A 73 -9.10 -9.81 -8.31
N LEU A 74 -7.90 -10.33 -8.07
CA LEU A 74 -6.62 -9.72 -8.43
C LEU A 74 -6.06 -10.47 -9.63
N ASP A 75 -5.92 -9.81 -10.78
CA ASP A 75 -5.53 -10.43 -12.06
C ASP A 75 -6.38 -11.68 -12.39
N GLY A 76 -7.68 -11.62 -12.12
CA GLY A 76 -8.63 -12.70 -12.37
C GLY A 76 -8.66 -13.84 -11.35
N LYS A 77 -7.84 -13.79 -10.27
CA LYS A 77 -7.83 -14.79 -9.19
C LYS A 77 -8.51 -14.24 -7.94
N ASP A 78 -9.41 -15.01 -7.35
CA ASP A 78 -10.11 -14.64 -6.11
C ASP A 78 -9.12 -14.61 -4.92
N ILE A 79 -8.99 -13.43 -4.30
CA ILE A 79 -8.05 -13.21 -3.20
C ILE A 79 -8.40 -13.99 -1.92
N PHE A 80 -9.63 -14.46 -1.78
CA PHE A 80 -10.08 -15.20 -0.60
C PHE A 80 -10.01 -16.71 -0.80
N LYS A 81 -10.17 -17.20 -2.06
CA LYS A 81 -10.29 -18.63 -2.36
C LYS A 81 -9.05 -19.22 -3.03
N GLU A 82 -8.32 -18.41 -3.81
CA GLU A 82 -7.23 -18.89 -4.68
C GLU A 82 -5.86 -18.33 -4.29
N MET A 83 -5.79 -17.52 -3.22
CA MET A 83 -4.56 -16.85 -2.82
C MET A 83 -4.41 -16.86 -1.30
N ASP A 84 -3.23 -17.25 -0.81
CA ASP A 84 -2.88 -17.11 0.60
C ASP A 84 -2.54 -15.66 0.95
N GLU A 85 -2.68 -15.29 2.24
CA GLU A 85 -2.50 -13.90 2.68
C GLU A 85 -1.06 -13.40 2.52
N ILE A 86 -0.07 -14.26 2.62
CA ILE A 86 1.35 -13.88 2.52
C ILE A 86 1.66 -13.50 1.08
N THR A 87 1.27 -14.35 0.13
CA THR A 87 1.40 -14.08 -1.31
C THR A 87 0.64 -12.82 -1.71
N LEU A 88 -0.60 -12.65 -1.23
CA LEU A 88 -1.40 -11.47 -1.51
C LEU A 88 -0.71 -10.20 -0.99
N ARG A 89 -0.30 -10.18 0.28
CA ARG A 89 0.33 -9.00 0.92
C ARG A 89 1.72 -8.68 0.38
N HIS A 90 2.39 -9.65 -0.25
CA HIS A 90 3.61 -9.39 -1.02
C HIS A 90 3.30 -8.63 -2.31
N ARG A 91 2.22 -8.99 -3.01
CA ARG A 91 1.78 -8.34 -4.25
C ARG A 91 1.06 -7.00 -4.02
N VAL A 92 0.38 -6.85 -2.88
CA VAL A 92 -0.46 -5.68 -2.53
C VAL A 92 0.04 -5.06 -1.24
N GLY A 93 0.98 -4.13 -1.38
CA GLY A 93 1.56 -3.39 -0.27
C GLY A 93 0.62 -2.31 0.27
N MET A 94 0.83 -1.89 1.53
CA MET A 94 -0.01 -0.87 2.17
C MET A 94 0.82 0.18 2.90
N VAL A 95 0.44 1.44 2.69
CA VAL A 95 0.90 2.63 3.41
C VAL A 95 -0.25 3.14 4.25
N PHE A 96 -0.03 3.27 5.56
CA PHE A 96 -1.06 3.65 6.53
C PHE A 96 -1.14 5.17 6.70
N GLN A 97 -2.26 5.63 7.21
CA GLN A 97 -2.54 7.03 7.50
C GLN A 97 -1.49 7.66 8.43
N GLN A 98 -1.17 6.97 9.52
CA GLN A 98 -0.08 7.38 10.40
C GLN A 98 1.20 6.64 10.02
N PRO A 99 2.33 7.34 9.88
CA PRO A 99 3.62 6.69 9.68
C PRO A 99 3.89 5.66 10.78
N ASN A 100 4.29 4.47 10.40
CA ASN A 100 4.54 3.36 11.33
C ASN A 100 5.92 2.71 11.11
N PRO A 101 7.02 3.47 11.15
CA PRO A 101 8.33 2.88 11.05
C PRO A 101 8.59 1.93 12.21
N PHE A 102 9.29 0.83 11.95
CA PHE A 102 9.75 -0.05 13.02
C PHE A 102 10.77 0.68 13.91
N PRO A 103 10.86 0.34 15.20
CA PRO A 103 11.88 0.89 16.13
C PRO A 103 13.27 0.31 15.81
N LYS A 104 13.72 0.55 14.59
CA LYS A 104 14.95 0.08 13.98
C LYS A 104 15.62 1.22 13.22
N SER A 105 16.78 0.95 12.64
CA SER A 105 17.46 1.91 11.75
C SER A 105 16.64 2.17 10.47
N VAL A 106 16.97 3.26 9.77
CA VAL A 106 16.42 3.55 8.43
C VAL A 106 16.67 2.36 7.50
N TYR A 107 17.91 1.87 7.47
CA TYR A 107 18.31 0.72 6.68
C TYR A 107 17.48 -0.52 7.00
N ASP A 108 17.36 -0.87 8.28
CA ASP A 108 16.65 -2.08 8.68
C ASP A 108 15.14 -2.00 8.46
N ASN A 109 14.56 -0.81 8.43
CA ASN A 109 13.17 -0.64 8.02
C ASN A 109 12.95 -1.07 6.57
N VAL A 110 13.80 -0.61 5.65
CA VAL A 110 13.67 -0.93 4.22
C VAL A 110 14.09 -2.36 3.93
N ALA A 111 15.20 -2.82 4.53
CA ALA A 111 15.72 -4.17 4.34
C ALA A 111 14.88 -5.28 4.99
N TYR A 112 13.87 -4.93 5.80
CA TYR A 112 13.10 -5.90 6.59
C TYR A 112 12.36 -6.91 5.71
N GLY A 113 11.54 -6.43 4.76
CA GLY A 113 10.79 -7.28 3.84
C GLY A 113 11.70 -8.19 2.99
N PRO A 114 12.70 -7.64 2.29
CA PRO A 114 13.68 -8.44 1.54
C PRO A 114 14.38 -9.52 2.35
N ARG A 115 14.74 -9.24 3.61
CA ARG A 115 15.32 -10.26 4.50
C ARG A 115 14.35 -11.40 4.82
N ILE A 116 13.08 -11.09 5.07
CA ILE A 116 12.04 -12.12 5.30
C ILE A 116 11.83 -12.94 4.03
N ALA A 117 11.88 -12.31 2.85
CA ALA A 117 11.84 -12.99 1.56
C ALA A 117 13.09 -13.84 1.26
N GLY A 118 14.06 -13.90 2.19
CA GLY A 118 15.23 -14.78 2.11
C GLY A 118 16.49 -14.14 1.52
N ILE A 119 16.49 -12.84 1.20
CA ILE A 119 17.69 -12.15 0.72
C ILE A 119 18.65 -11.94 1.88
N LYS A 120 19.80 -12.63 1.85
CA LYS A 120 20.84 -12.61 2.90
C LYS A 120 22.09 -11.84 2.50
N LYS A 121 22.36 -11.72 1.19
CA LYS A 121 23.58 -11.09 0.69
C LYS A 121 23.52 -9.59 0.90
N LYS A 122 24.51 -9.06 1.65
CA LYS A 122 24.56 -7.63 2.05
C LYS A 122 24.52 -6.71 0.82
N SER A 123 25.30 -7.00 -0.22
CA SER A 123 25.33 -6.17 -1.44
C SER A 123 23.97 -6.06 -2.13
N GLN A 124 23.17 -7.15 -2.15
CA GLN A 124 21.83 -7.11 -2.72
C GLN A 124 20.88 -6.28 -1.84
N LEU A 125 20.98 -6.40 -0.51
CA LEU A 125 20.22 -5.57 0.40
C LEU A 125 20.58 -4.08 0.27
N ASP A 126 21.86 -3.76 0.11
CA ASP A 126 22.34 -2.38 -0.08
C ASP A 126 21.75 -1.77 -1.35
N GLU A 127 21.72 -2.52 -2.48
CA GLU A 127 21.08 -2.11 -3.73
C GLU A 127 19.58 -1.87 -3.58
N ILE A 128 18.88 -2.80 -2.91
CA ILE A 128 17.43 -2.70 -2.69
C ILE A 128 17.12 -1.47 -1.82
N VAL A 129 17.87 -1.28 -0.73
CA VAL A 129 17.67 -0.15 0.18
C VAL A 129 17.89 1.18 -0.54
N GLU A 130 19.00 1.33 -1.28
CA GLU A 130 19.25 2.55 -2.02
C GLU A 130 18.18 2.81 -3.08
N ARG A 131 17.86 1.81 -3.90
CA ARG A 131 16.83 1.92 -4.94
C ARG A 131 15.50 2.34 -4.33
N SER A 132 15.04 1.67 -3.27
CA SER A 132 13.75 1.96 -2.65
C SER A 132 13.68 3.34 -2.01
N LEU A 133 14.77 3.80 -1.38
CA LEU A 133 14.86 5.16 -0.84
C LEU A 133 14.89 6.22 -1.94
N ARG A 134 15.52 5.93 -3.09
CA ARG A 134 15.48 6.80 -4.27
C ARG A 134 14.09 6.86 -4.87
N GLN A 135 13.43 5.72 -5.06
CA GLN A 135 12.06 5.66 -5.55
C GLN A 135 11.08 6.41 -4.64
N ALA A 136 11.31 6.38 -3.32
CA ALA A 136 10.52 7.15 -2.35
C ALA A 136 10.96 8.63 -2.20
N ALA A 137 11.83 9.13 -3.08
CA ALA A 137 12.35 10.50 -3.10
C ALA A 137 12.91 10.97 -1.74
N ILE A 138 13.63 10.09 -1.02
CA ILE A 138 14.16 10.39 0.32
C ILE A 138 15.66 10.03 0.48
N TRP A 139 16.28 9.45 -0.53
CA TRP A 139 17.68 9.01 -0.46
C TRP A 139 18.64 10.12 -0.02
N ASP A 140 18.58 11.28 -0.66
CA ASP A 140 19.52 12.38 -0.39
C ASP A 140 19.38 12.96 1.02
N GLU A 141 18.20 12.83 1.64
CA GLU A 141 17.97 13.24 3.02
C GLU A 141 18.49 12.19 4.03
N LEU A 142 18.57 10.90 3.66
CA LEU A 142 18.83 9.81 4.59
C LEU A 142 20.12 9.02 4.35
N LYS A 143 20.81 9.17 3.21
CA LYS A 143 22.00 8.38 2.83
C LYS A 143 23.11 8.38 3.91
N ASP A 144 23.30 9.51 4.62
CA ASP A 144 24.28 9.64 5.69
C ASP A 144 23.73 9.23 7.07
N ARG A 145 22.48 8.79 7.13
CA ARG A 145 21.75 8.45 8.36
C ARG A 145 21.14 7.04 8.34
N LEU A 146 21.57 6.16 7.43
CA LEU A 146 20.99 4.82 7.23
C LEU A 146 21.02 3.97 8.52
N ASN A 147 22.04 4.13 9.35
CA ASN A 147 22.19 3.39 10.61
C ASN A 147 21.53 4.10 11.82
N LYS A 148 20.91 5.27 11.63
CA LYS A 148 20.21 5.98 12.70
C LYS A 148 18.78 5.47 12.85
N SER A 149 18.23 5.66 14.06
CA SER A 149 16.84 5.27 14.34
C SER A 149 15.84 6.00 13.42
N ALA A 150 14.91 5.26 12.85
CA ALA A 150 13.84 5.79 12.03
C ALA A 150 12.83 6.64 12.84
N LEU A 151 12.72 6.39 14.16
CA LEU A 151 11.81 7.14 15.03
C LEU A 151 12.23 8.61 15.23
N GLY A 152 13.48 8.96 14.97
CA GLY A 152 13.98 10.34 15.04
C GLY A 152 13.78 11.16 13.76
N LEU A 153 13.07 10.63 12.76
CA LEU A 153 12.75 11.32 11.52
C LEU A 153 11.49 12.20 11.68
N SER A 154 11.37 13.25 10.85
CA SER A 154 10.11 14.01 10.76
C SER A 154 8.95 13.15 10.24
N GLY A 155 7.70 13.55 10.48
CA GLY A 155 6.53 12.80 10.03
C GLY A 155 6.54 12.51 8.52
N GLY A 156 6.85 13.52 7.70
CA GLY A 156 6.96 13.36 6.24
C GLY A 156 8.12 12.44 5.82
N GLN A 157 9.24 12.46 6.54
CA GLN A 157 10.35 11.53 6.32
C GLN A 157 9.96 10.11 6.73
N GLN A 158 9.28 9.93 7.87
CA GLN A 158 8.79 8.62 8.29
C GLN A 158 7.79 8.04 7.28
N GLN A 159 6.87 8.86 6.75
CA GLN A 159 5.91 8.40 5.76
C GLN A 159 6.59 7.96 4.46
N ARG A 160 7.54 8.74 3.93
CA ARG A 160 8.32 8.35 2.76
C ARG A 160 9.20 7.11 3.02
N LEU A 161 9.70 6.94 4.24
CA LEU A 161 10.40 5.72 4.65
C LEU A 161 9.46 4.51 4.65
N CYS A 162 8.20 4.66 5.12
CA CYS A 162 7.20 3.59 5.04
C CYS A 162 6.85 3.24 3.59
N ILE A 163 6.80 4.24 2.69
CA ILE A 163 6.65 4.00 1.25
C ILE A 163 7.87 3.23 0.72
N ALA A 164 9.11 3.65 1.04
CA ALA A 164 10.32 2.93 0.63
C ALA A 164 10.33 1.48 1.12
N ARG A 165 9.90 1.23 2.35
CA ARG A 165 9.75 -0.12 2.91
C ARG A 165 8.76 -0.96 2.11
N THR A 166 7.65 -0.36 1.69
CA THR A 166 6.65 -1.03 0.84
C THR A 166 7.21 -1.33 -0.55
N LEU A 167 7.95 -0.40 -1.16
CA LEU A 167 8.57 -0.57 -2.47
C LEU A 167 9.68 -1.64 -2.48
N ALA A 168 10.35 -1.86 -1.34
CA ALA A 168 11.47 -2.79 -1.22
C ALA A 168 11.11 -4.25 -1.51
N VAL A 169 9.84 -4.63 -1.41
CA VAL A 169 9.34 -5.97 -1.74
C VAL A 169 8.76 -6.06 -3.15
N GLU A 170 8.88 -4.98 -3.95
CA GLU A 170 8.43 -4.90 -5.35
C GLU A 170 6.95 -5.31 -5.53
N PRO A 171 6.02 -4.66 -4.85
CA PRO A 171 4.61 -4.99 -4.98
C PRO A 171 4.09 -4.62 -6.38
N GLU A 172 2.96 -5.15 -6.78
CA GLU A 172 2.27 -4.78 -8.02
C GLU A 172 1.25 -3.65 -7.77
N VAL A 173 0.73 -3.59 -6.54
CA VAL A 173 -0.26 -2.61 -6.10
C VAL A 173 0.20 -1.95 -4.80
N ILE A 174 0.01 -0.64 -4.71
CA ILE A 174 0.26 0.13 -3.49
C ILE A 174 -1.07 0.74 -3.02
N LEU A 175 -1.52 0.31 -1.85
CA LEU A 175 -2.66 0.87 -1.16
C LEU A 175 -2.18 2.02 -0.26
N MET A 176 -2.84 3.18 -0.30
CA MET A 176 -2.51 4.34 0.52
C MET A 176 -3.75 4.83 1.25
N ASP A 177 -3.79 4.64 2.57
CA ASP A 177 -4.89 5.08 3.43
C ASP A 177 -4.59 6.47 3.98
N GLU A 178 -5.15 7.51 3.37
CA GLU A 178 -4.96 8.93 3.75
C GLU A 178 -3.48 9.31 4.03
N PRO A 179 -2.54 9.05 3.11
CA PRO A 179 -1.10 9.09 3.38
C PRO A 179 -0.56 10.48 3.75
N THR A 180 -1.36 11.53 3.58
CA THR A 180 -0.95 12.93 3.78
C THR A 180 -1.70 13.63 4.91
N SER A 181 -2.73 13.01 5.50
CA SER A 181 -3.66 13.66 6.45
C SER A 181 -2.99 14.20 7.73
N ALA A 182 -1.86 13.63 8.15
CA ALA A 182 -1.12 14.01 9.36
C ALA A 182 0.15 14.84 9.06
N LEU A 183 0.30 15.35 7.82
CA LEU A 183 1.52 15.98 7.36
C LEU A 183 1.36 17.48 7.09
N ASP A 184 2.46 18.20 7.14
CA ASP A 184 2.55 19.58 6.71
C ASP A 184 2.39 19.71 5.18
N PRO A 185 2.04 20.90 4.66
CA PRO A 185 1.77 21.10 3.24
C PRO A 185 2.95 20.74 2.31
N ILE A 186 4.20 20.97 2.75
CA ILE A 186 5.39 20.67 1.95
C ILE A 186 5.57 19.14 1.85
N SER A 187 5.40 18.42 2.96
CA SER A 187 5.46 16.97 3.00
C SER A 187 4.31 16.34 2.21
N THR A 188 3.11 16.94 2.24
CA THR A 188 1.95 16.53 1.45
C THR A 188 2.26 16.59 -0.04
N SER A 189 2.72 17.74 -0.54
CA SER A 189 3.09 17.91 -1.96
C SER A 189 4.13 16.86 -2.42
N LYS A 190 5.15 16.60 -1.59
CA LYS A 190 6.17 15.59 -1.91
C LYS A 190 5.58 14.18 -2.07
N ILE A 191 4.58 13.81 -1.29
CA ILE A 191 3.92 12.50 -1.39
C ILE A 191 2.98 12.43 -2.59
N GLU A 192 2.29 13.52 -2.92
CA GLU A 192 1.45 13.60 -4.11
C GLU A 192 2.30 13.49 -5.38
N ASP A 193 3.40 14.23 -5.47
CA ASP A 193 4.36 14.13 -6.58
C ASP A 193 4.93 12.71 -6.69
N LEU A 194 5.28 12.11 -5.56
CA LEU A 194 5.77 10.74 -5.49
C LEU A 194 4.73 9.73 -6.03
N ALA A 195 3.45 9.87 -5.65
CA ALA A 195 2.40 9.00 -6.17
C ALA A 195 2.24 9.13 -7.70
N MET A 196 2.39 10.35 -8.23
CA MET A 196 2.36 10.60 -9.68
C MET A 196 3.54 9.98 -10.42
N GLU A 197 4.71 9.87 -9.80
CA GLU A 197 5.86 9.16 -10.37
C GLU A 197 5.66 7.63 -10.29
N LEU A 198 5.25 7.13 -9.13
CA LEU A 198 5.08 5.70 -8.89
C LEU A 198 4.00 5.05 -9.77
N LYS A 199 2.96 5.79 -10.21
CA LYS A 199 1.92 5.23 -11.09
C LYS A 199 2.44 4.73 -12.43
N LYS A 200 3.66 5.08 -12.83
CA LYS A 200 4.29 4.60 -14.07
C LYS A 200 4.56 3.10 -14.01
N ASP A 201 4.89 2.60 -12.82
CA ASP A 201 5.32 1.23 -12.60
C ASP A 201 4.34 0.44 -11.72
N TYR A 202 3.51 1.12 -10.91
CA TYR A 202 2.63 0.52 -9.92
C TYR A 202 1.16 0.90 -10.13
N THR A 203 0.27 -0.01 -9.78
CA THR A 203 -1.14 0.34 -9.59
C THR A 203 -1.32 0.97 -8.21
N ILE A 204 -1.88 2.17 -8.14
CA ILE A 204 -2.07 2.87 -6.86
C ILE A 204 -3.56 2.99 -6.56
N VAL A 205 -3.95 2.59 -5.36
CA VAL A 205 -5.30 2.78 -4.83
C VAL A 205 -5.18 3.60 -3.56
N MET A 206 -5.80 4.77 -3.53
CA MET A 206 -5.64 5.67 -2.40
C MET A 206 -6.97 6.21 -1.88
N VAL A 207 -7.03 6.42 -0.58
CA VAL A 207 -8.07 7.19 0.09
C VAL A 207 -7.52 8.59 0.36
N THR A 208 -8.30 9.62 0.01
CA THR A 208 -7.95 11.01 0.28
C THR A 208 -9.21 11.81 0.61
N HIS A 209 -9.04 12.99 1.17
CA HIS A 209 -10.12 13.93 1.51
C HIS A 209 -10.31 15.01 0.45
#